data_2a059a00fac9496b54c9644defd34eec
#
_entry.id   2a059a00fac9496b54c9644defd34eec
#
_cell.length_a   1.000
_cell.length_b   1.000
_cell.length_c   1.000
_cell.angle_alpha   90.00
_cell.angle_beta   90.00
_cell.angle_gamma   90.00
#
_symmetry.space_group_name_H-M   'P 1'
#
loop_
_entity.id
_entity.type
_entity.pdbx_description
1 polymer ?
#
loop_
_entity_poly.entity_id
_entity_poly.type
_entity_poly.pdbx_seq_one_letter_code
_entity_poly.pdbx_strand_id
1 'polypeptide(L)'
;MIGGGTGPSDGSNATTVTSGPGNISMMLRAFENWPLNVGILGKGHGHGKAALVEQIEAGAVGVKCHEDWGTTPAVLRSALTVADETDTQVCIHTDTLNESGFIDDSIAAFEGRTVHSFHTEGSGGGHAPDIIKIAGLPNVLPSSTNPTLPYGINSQAELYDMIMVCHHLSPDIPSDVAFTESRIRAETIAAENVLQDLGVISMFSSDSQAMGRIGECWLRCIQTADAMKTGRGKLPEDAPGNDNFRVLRYVAKITINPAIAHGIADVLGSVEVGKIADLVLWEPAFFGAKPKIVIKNGFISWAVMGDPNASLPTPQPTYYRPMFGAYGDALAANCITFVSGAAHAAGVKERLGLRRQVMPVRNVRKIGKQNMVRNTGTPKIEVSPETFAVTVDGKHATVPPLTTVSLNQKYFFS
;
A
#
# COMPACT_ATOMS: atom_id res chain seq x y z
N MET A 1 7.54 -2.38 -6.08
CA MET A 1 6.10 -2.03 -6.20
C MET A 1 5.31 -3.31 -6.46
N ILE A 2 4.25 -3.54 -5.69
CA ILE A 2 3.29 -4.63 -5.93
C ILE A 2 1.91 -4.01 -6.03
N GLY A 3 1.17 -4.37 -7.08
CA GLY A 3 -0.15 -3.80 -7.33
C GLY A 3 -0.91 -4.52 -8.43
N GLY A 4 -2.16 -4.11 -8.69
CA GLY A 4 -3.05 -4.78 -9.65
C GLY A 4 -2.76 -4.48 -11.12
N GLY A 5 -1.91 -3.51 -11.45
CA GLY A 5 -1.73 -3.05 -12.83
C GLY A 5 -2.93 -2.24 -13.34
N THR A 6 -2.99 -2.03 -14.65
CA THR A 6 -4.03 -1.24 -15.31
C THR A 6 -4.78 -2.08 -16.33
N GLY A 7 -6.03 -2.43 -16.02
CA GLY A 7 -6.90 -3.13 -16.94
C GLY A 7 -6.42 -4.52 -17.39
N PRO A 8 -7.21 -5.19 -18.22
CA PRO A 8 -8.44 -4.69 -18.82
C PRO A 8 -9.69 -4.79 -17.95
N SER A 9 -9.65 -5.43 -16.78
CA SER A 9 -10.81 -5.47 -15.88
C SER A 9 -10.91 -4.17 -15.11
N ASP A 10 -12.04 -3.51 -15.20
CA ASP A 10 -12.44 -2.41 -14.36
C ASP A 10 -13.89 -2.61 -13.86
N GLY A 11 -14.23 -2.02 -12.73
CA GLY A 11 -15.60 -1.88 -12.26
C GLY A 11 -16.02 -0.42 -12.36
N SER A 12 -15.08 0.47 -12.07
CA SER A 12 -15.12 1.89 -12.36
C SER A 12 -13.72 2.30 -12.86
N ASN A 13 -13.54 3.53 -13.31
CA ASN A 13 -12.20 4.01 -13.71
C ASN A 13 -11.17 3.92 -12.57
N ALA A 14 -11.64 3.79 -11.33
CA ALA A 14 -10.82 3.68 -10.15
C ALA A 14 -10.40 2.24 -9.80
N THR A 15 -11.08 1.22 -10.32
CA THR A 15 -10.92 -0.16 -9.88
C THR A 15 -10.41 -1.08 -10.98
N THR A 16 -9.26 -0.75 -11.53
CA THR A 16 -8.64 -1.53 -12.60
C THR A 16 -7.70 -2.60 -12.06
N VAL A 17 -7.65 -3.75 -12.73
CA VAL A 17 -6.68 -4.81 -12.45
C VAL A 17 -6.32 -5.56 -13.73
N THR A 18 -5.07 -5.98 -13.81
CA THR A 18 -4.61 -6.86 -14.89
C THR A 18 -5.11 -8.28 -14.63
N SER A 19 -6.05 -8.74 -15.43
CA SER A 19 -6.71 -10.03 -15.26
C SER A 19 -6.43 -10.98 -16.43
N GLY A 20 -6.39 -12.26 -16.08
CA GLY A 20 -6.18 -13.35 -17.05
C GLY A 20 -4.70 -13.54 -17.44
N PRO A 21 -4.32 -14.79 -17.82
CA PRO A 21 -2.93 -15.17 -18.00
C PRO A 21 -2.22 -14.41 -19.14
N GLY A 22 -2.91 -14.10 -20.22
CA GLY A 22 -2.36 -13.35 -21.34
C GLY A 22 -1.97 -11.92 -20.96
N ASN A 23 -2.86 -11.20 -20.26
CA ASN A 23 -2.61 -9.82 -19.82
C ASN A 23 -1.53 -9.75 -18.76
N ILE A 24 -1.52 -10.68 -17.79
CA ILE A 24 -0.45 -10.80 -16.79
C ILE A 24 0.90 -10.99 -17.47
N SER A 25 0.97 -11.89 -18.45
CA SER A 25 2.20 -12.13 -19.21
C SER A 25 2.67 -10.89 -19.95
N MET A 26 1.77 -10.12 -20.54
CA MET A 26 2.12 -8.86 -21.23
C MET A 26 2.56 -7.78 -20.25
N MET A 27 1.92 -7.68 -19.08
CA MET A 27 2.29 -6.72 -18.05
C MET A 27 3.69 -7.02 -17.48
N LEU A 28 4.02 -8.30 -17.25
CA LEU A 28 5.36 -8.69 -16.81
C LEU A 28 6.43 -8.27 -17.82
N ARG A 29 6.16 -8.38 -19.13
CA ARG A 29 7.05 -7.88 -20.18
C ARG A 29 7.14 -6.34 -20.21
N ALA A 30 6.04 -5.65 -19.96
CA ALA A 30 6.02 -4.18 -19.94
C ALA A 30 6.91 -3.59 -18.84
N PHE A 31 7.14 -4.32 -17.75
CA PHE A 31 8.00 -3.86 -16.66
C PHE A 31 9.50 -3.91 -16.97
N GLU A 32 9.93 -4.54 -18.06
CA GLU A 32 11.34 -4.70 -18.41
C GLU A 32 12.12 -3.38 -18.49
N ASN A 33 11.45 -2.29 -18.82
CA ASN A 33 12.04 -0.96 -18.98
C ASN A 33 11.83 -0.02 -17.77
N TRP A 34 11.35 -0.55 -16.64
CA TRP A 34 11.08 0.25 -15.46
C TRP A 34 12.14 0.03 -14.38
N PRO A 35 12.74 1.10 -13.80
CA PRO A 35 13.79 0.98 -12.78
C PRO A 35 13.22 0.66 -11.39
N LEU A 36 12.32 -0.32 -11.31
CA LEU A 36 11.61 -0.73 -10.11
C LEU A 36 11.60 -2.25 -9.97
N ASN A 37 11.63 -2.75 -8.75
CA ASN A 37 11.23 -4.13 -8.47
C ASN A 37 9.71 -4.19 -8.50
N VAL A 38 9.15 -5.18 -9.17
CA VAL A 38 7.72 -5.25 -9.46
C VAL A 38 7.15 -6.63 -9.20
N GLY A 39 5.88 -6.68 -8.82
CA GLY A 39 5.03 -7.85 -8.79
C GLY A 39 3.60 -7.43 -9.11
N ILE A 40 2.82 -8.32 -9.71
CA ILE A 40 1.46 -8.02 -10.13
C ILE A 40 0.44 -8.89 -9.41
N LEU A 41 -0.67 -8.28 -9.01
CA LEU A 41 -1.84 -8.98 -8.49
C LEU A 41 -2.81 -9.27 -9.63
N GLY A 42 -3.34 -10.48 -9.68
CA GLY A 42 -4.44 -10.84 -10.56
C GLY A 42 -5.80 -10.42 -9.97
N LYS A 43 -6.87 -10.63 -10.73
CA LYS A 43 -8.25 -10.39 -10.30
C LYS A 43 -8.71 -11.52 -9.38
N GLY A 44 -9.10 -11.18 -8.16
CA GLY A 44 -9.54 -12.13 -7.13
C GLY A 44 -10.95 -12.68 -7.33
N HIS A 45 -11.67 -12.19 -8.33
CA HIS A 45 -13.01 -12.66 -8.68
C HIS A 45 -12.97 -13.55 -9.93
N GLY A 46 -13.56 -14.74 -9.83
CA GLY A 46 -13.65 -15.69 -10.92
C GLY A 46 -14.67 -16.79 -10.61
N HIS A 47 -15.18 -17.46 -11.63
CA HIS A 47 -16.03 -18.62 -11.45
C HIS A 47 -15.21 -19.83 -11.03
N GLY A 48 -15.21 -20.12 -9.75
CA GLY A 48 -14.43 -21.23 -9.16
C GLY A 48 -12.91 -20.94 -9.11
N LYS A 49 -12.14 -21.96 -8.73
CA LYS A 49 -10.69 -21.84 -8.51
C LYS A 49 -9.87 -21.74 -9.79
N ALA A 50 -10.30 -22.34 -10.90
CA ALA A 50 -9.49 -22.51 -12.11
C ALA A 50 -8.98 -21.16 -12.64
N ALA A 51 -9.84 -20.18 -12.78
CA ALA A 51 -9.48 -18.85 -13.28
C ALA A 51 -8.51 -18.09 -12.35
N LEU A 52 -8.50 -18.40 -11.06
CA LEU A 52 -7.54 -17.85 -10.11
C LEU A 52 -6.18 -18.54 -10.25
N VAL A 53 -6.17 -19.87 -10.36
CA VAL A 53 -4.96 -20.68 -10.53
C VAL A 53 -4.24 -20.29 -11.82
N GLU A 54 -4.95 -20.14 -12.93
CA GLU A 54 -4.37 -19.71 -14.21
C GLU A 54 -3.61 -18.38 -14.10
N GLN A 55 -4.11 -17.43 -13.32
CA GLN A 55 -3.46 -16.14 -13.10
C GLN A 55 -2.20 -16.28 -12.25
N ILE A 56 -2.25 -17.11 -11.21
CA ILE A 56 -1.09 -17.42 -10.37
C ILE A 56 0.00 -18.11 -11.20
N GLU A 57 -0.35 -19.11 -12.00
CA GLU A 57 0.57 -19.82 -12.90
C GLU A 57 1.14 -18.92 -14.02
N ALA A 58 0.40 -17.88 -14.40
CA ALA A 58 0.89 -16.87 -15.35
C ALA A 58 1.94 -15.94 -14.72
N GLY A 59 1.99 -15.82 -13.39
CA GLY A 59 2.99 -15.04 -12.68
C GLY A 59 2.45 -14.06 -11.65
N ALA A 60 1.14 -13.99 -11.42
CA ALA A 60 0.59 -13.14 -10.38
C ALA A 60 1.10 -13.55 -9.00
N VAL A 61 1.53 -12.58 -8.18
CA VAL A 61 2.04 -12.80 -6.82
C VAL A 61 0.94 -12.90 -5.77
N GLY A 62 -0.28 -12.76 -6.19
CA GLY A 62 -1.50 -12.81 -5.39
C GLY A 62 -2.68 -12.32 -6.19
N VAL A 63 -3.81 -12.10 -5.52
CA VAL A 63 -5.03 -11.61 -6.15
C VAL A 63 -5.63 -10.45 -5.35
N LYS A 64 -6.29 -9.54 -6.06
CA LYS A 64 -7.07 -8.43 -5.49
C LYS A 64 -8.55 -8.76 -5.57
N CYS A 65 -9.25 -8.68 -4.44
CA CYS A 65 -10.71 -8.71 -4.37
C CYS A 65 -11.27 -7.30 -4.18
N HIS A 66 -12.39 -7.00 -4.84
CA HIS A 66 -13.03 -5.69 -4.79
C HIS A 66 -14.55 -5.84 -4.97
N GLU A 67 -15.33 -5.02 -4.27
CA GLU A 67 -16.80 -5.05 -4.35
C GLU A 67 -17.32 -4.78 -5.76
N ASP A 68 -16.73 -3.84 -6.50
CA ASP A 68 -17.15 -3.50 -7.88
C ASP A 68 -17.15 -4.71 -8.83
N TRP A 69 -16.43 -5.77 -8.47
CA TRP A 69 -16.40 -7.01 -9.24
C TRP A 69 -17.31 -8.10 -8.68
N GLY A 70 -18.14 -7.76 -7.69
CA GLY A 70 -19.06 -8.70 -7.06
C GLY A 70 -18.39 -9.68 -6.10
N THR A 71 -17.45 -9.23 -5.29
CA THR A 71 -16.79 -10.07 -4.28
C THR A 71 -17.76 -10.43 -3.17
N THR A 72 -18.26 -11.66 -3.20
CA THR A 72 -19.12 -12.26 -2.17
C THR A 72 -18.26 -13.08 -1.18
N PRO A 73 -18.83 -13.51 -0.03
CA PRO A 73 -18.12 -14.44 0.88
C PRO A 73 -17.62 -15.70 0.19
N ALA A 74 -18.36 -16.23 -0.78
CA ALA A 74 -17.95 -17.42 -1.53
C ALA A 74 -16.76 -17.14 -2.46
N VAL A 75 -16.74 -15.97 -3.11
CA VAL A 75 -15.61 -15.51 -3.95
C VAL A 75 -14.38 -15.33 -3.09
N LEU A 76 -14.51 -14.64 -1.95
CA LEU A 76 -13.40 -14.42 -1.02
C LEU A 76 -12.81 -15.73 -0.48
N ARG A 77 -13.68 -16.69 -0.08
CA ARG A 77 -13.24 -18.04 0.33
C ARG A 77 -12.51 -18.78 -0.77
N SER A 78 -12.95 -18.66 -2.02
CA SER A 78 -12.26 -19.26 -3.17
C SER A 78 -10.87 -18.66 -3.38
N ALA A 79 -10.75 -17.33 -3.32
CA ALA A 79 -9.48 -16.62 -3.42
C ALA A 79 -8.51 -17.04 -2.31
N LEU A 80 -8.99 -17.10 -1.05
CA LEU A 80 -8.20 -17.52 0.10
C LEU A 80 -7.75 -18.98 -0.01
N THR A 81 -8.61 -19.87 -0.53
CA THR A 81 -8.26 -21.27 -0.71
C THR A 81 -7.15 -21.44 -1.76
N VAL A 82 -7.26 -20.77 -2.91
CA VAL A 82 -6.19 -20.80 -3.92
C VAL A 82 -4.90 -20.20 -3.37
N ALA A 83 -5.01 -19.12 -2.62
CA ALA A 83 -3.85 -18.49 -2.01
C ALA A 83 -3.13 -19.43 -1.02
N ASP A 84 -3.89 -20.16 -0.19
CA ASP A 84 -3.33 -21.14 0.74
C ASP A 84 -2.66 -22.31 0.02
N GLU A 85 -3.23 -22.76 -1.11
CA GLU A 85 -2.67 -23.83 -1.95
C GLU A 85 -1.39 -23.40 -2.70
N THR A 86 -1.23 -22.09 -2.98
CA THR A 86 -0.16 -21.56 -3.85
C THR A 86 0.84 -20.65 -3.13
N ASP A 87 0.69 -20.44 -1.83
CA ASP A 87 1.47 -19.52 -1.00
C ASP A 87 1.55 -18.11 -1.61
N THR A 88 0.40 -17.56 -1.98
CA THR A 88 0.26 -16.22 -2.55
C THR A 88 -0.65 -15.32 -1.69
N GLN A 89 -0.60 -14.00 -1.89
CA GLN A 89 -1.35 -13.07 -1.06
C GLN A 89 -2.77 -12.82 -1.59
N VAL A 90 -3.73 -12.64 -0.67
CA VAL A 90 -5.04 -12.07 -0.96
C VAL A 90 -5.08 -10.64 -0.45
N CYS A 91 -5.24 -9.70 -1.38
CA CYS A 91 -5.43 -8.29 -1.06
C CYS A 91 -6.91 -7.95 -1.22
N ILE A 92 -7.48 -7.27 -0.25
CA ILE A 92 -8.90 -6.90 -0.29
C ILE A 92 -9.09 -5.40 -0.30
N HIS A 93 -10.04 -4.93 -1.07
CA HIS A 93 -10.78 -3.73 -0.78
C HIS A 93 -11.57 -4.00 0.50
N THR A 94 -11.46 -3.16 1.50
CA THR A 94 -11.67 -3.57 2.90
C THR A 94 -13.07 -4.10 3.17
N ASP A 95 -14.10 -3.45 2.63
CA ASP A 95 -15.46 -3.97 2.63
C ASP A 95 -15.75 -4.64 1.29
N THR A 96 -15.84 -5.95 1.29
CA THR A 96 -16.03 -6.72 0.06
C THR A 96 -17.50 -7.02 -0.23
N LEU A 97 -18.38 -6.88 0.74
CA LEU A 97 -19.79 -7.27 0.62
C LEU A 97 -20.71 -6.12 0.23
N ASN A 98 -20.17 -4.91 0.35
CA ASN A 98 -20.77 -3.69 -0.14
C ASN A 98 -22.22 -3.38 0.31
N GLU A 99 -22.53 -2.10 0.43
CA GLU A 99 -23.83 -1.46 0.40
C GLU A 99 -24.72 -1.59 1.65
N SER A 100 -24.52 -2.55 2.52
CA SER A 100 -25.31 -2.60 3.77
C SER A 100 -24.64 -3.45 4.84
N GLY A 101 -24.84 -3.05 6.09
CA GLY A 101 -24.37 -3.81 7.24
C GLY A 101 -23.01 -3.38 7.76
N PHE A 102 -22.43 -4.25 8.52
CA PHE A 102 -21.17 -4.04 9.24
C PHE A 102 -20.10 -5.00 8.70
N ILE A 103 -18.85 -4.75 9.09
CA ILE A 103 -17.69 -5.51 8.61
C ILE A 103 -17.67 -6.99 9.08
N ASP A 104 -18.55 -7.38 9.99
CA ASP A 104 -18.55 -8.71 10.58
C ASP A 104 -18.72 -9.86 9.57
N ASP A 105 -19.47 -9.65 8.49
CA ASP A 105 -19.61 -10.63 7.42
C ASP A 105 -18.29 -10.84 6.65
N SER A 106 -17.55 -9.78 6.41
CA SER A 106 -16.20 -9.86 5.81
C SER A 106 -15.24 -10.57 6.75
N ILE A 107 -15.28 -10.27 8.05
CA ILE A 107 -14.46 -10.93 9.08
C ILE A 107 -14.77 -12.44 9.10
N ALA A 108 -16.06 -12.82 9.09
CA ALA A 108 -16.46 -14.21 9.03
C ALA A 108 -15.96 -14.92 7.78
N ALA A 109 -15.94 -14.24 6.62
CA ALA A 109 -15.45 -14.80 5.37
C ALA A 109 -13.91 -14.99 5.33
N PHE A 110 -13.14 -14.26 6.15
CA PHE A 110 -11.69 -14.49 6.28
C PHE A 110 -11.36 -15.84 6.94
N GLU A 111 -12.25 -16.35 7.81
CA GLU A 111 -12.06 -17.61 8.53
C GLU A 111 -10.71 -17.70 9.26
N GLY A 112 -10.23 -16.56 9.79
CA GLY A 112 -8.94 -16.45 10.47
C GLY A 112 -7.70 -16.53 9.55
N ARG A 113 -7.89 -16.61 8.24
CA ARG A 113 -6.80 -16.67 7.26
C ARG A 113 -6.17 -15.31 7.00
N THR A 114 -4.91 -15.28 6.64
CA THR A 114 -4.17 -14.05 6.35
C THR A 114 -4.77 -13.30 5.16
N VAL A 115 -5.00 -12.00 5.34
CA VAL A 115 -5.42 -11.06 4.29
C VAL A 115 -4.65 -9.75 4.42
N HIS A 116 -4.31 -9.13 3.29
CA HIS A 116 -3.82 -7.76 3.25
C HIS A 116 -5.01 -6.83 2.95
N SER A 117 -5.35 -5.98 3.89
CA SER A 117 -6.41 -4.98 3.73
C SER A 117 -5.83 -3.66 3.28
N PHE A 118 -6.26 -3.15 2.11
CA PHE A 118 -5.94 -1.81 1.64
C PHE A 118 -6.86 -0.77 2.29
N HIS A 119 -6.44 0.50 2.36
CA HIS A 119 -7.21 1.65 2.87
C HIS A 119 -8.15 1.28 4.03
N THR A 120 -7.58 0.61 5.04
CA THR A 120 -8.31 -0.01 6.17
C THR A 120 -9.10 0.98 7.03
N GLU A 121 -8.83 2.28 6.91
CA GLU A 121 -9.58 3.36 7.56
C GLU A 121 -11.03 3.41 7.07
N GLY A 122 -11.27 3.17 5.78
CA GLY A 122 -12.60 3.03 5.20
C GLY A 122 -12.98 4.06 4.14
N SER A 123 -12.36 5.24 4.07
CA SER A 123 -12.73 6.27 3.08
C SER A 123 -12.65 5.76 1.63
N GLY A 124 -11.66 4.94 1.33
CA GLY A 124 -11.54 4.27 0.03
C GLY A 124 -12.18 2.89 -0.03
N GLY A 125 -12.77 2.38 1.04
CA GLY A 125 -12.94 0.96 1.27
C GLY A 125 -14.36 0.42 1.42
N GLY A 126 -15.40 1.14 1.07
CA GLY A 126 -16.77 0.64 1.14
C GLY A 126 -17.66 1.35 2.17
N HIS A 127 -18.85 0.82 2.42
CA HIS A 127 -19.89 1.50 3.18
C HIS A 127 -20.02 1.08 4.64
N ALA A 128 -19.44 -0.05 5.07
CA ALA A 128 -19.54 -0.48 6.46
C ALA A 128 -18.98 0.61 7.40
N PRO A 129 -19.77 1.10 8.36
CA PRO A 129 -19.35 2.23 9.21
C PRO A 129 -18.19 1.86 10.13
N ASP A 130 -17.94 0.60 10.33
CA ASP A 130 -16.97 0.06 11.27
C ASP A 130 -15.79 -0.70 10.60
N ILE A 131 -15.54 -0.44 9.33
CA ILE A 131 -14.46 -1.06 8.55
C ILE A 131 -13.13 -1.08 9.33
N ILE A 132 -12.77 0.02 9.97
CA ILE A 132 -11.50 0.17 10.69
C ILE A 132 -11.28 -0.88 11.80
N LYS A 133 -12.33 -1.56 12.27
CA LYS A 133 -12.25 -2.65 13.27
C LYS A 133 -11.28 -3.75 12.87
N ILE A 134 -11.20 -4.08 11.58
CA ILE A 134 -10.33 -5.18 11.13
C ILE A 134 -8.85 -4.90 11.36
N ALA A 135 -8.45 -3.64 11.54
CA ALA A 135 -7.07 -3.30 11.87
C ALA A 135 -6.60 -3.91 13.20
N GLY A 136 -7.53 -4.24 14.11
CA GLY A 136 -7.22 -4.93 15.37
C GLY A 136 -7.07 -6.44 15.26
N LEU A 137 -7.37 -7.06 14.12
CA LEU A 137 -7.35 -8.52 13.99
C LEU A 137 -5.93 -9.08 13.76
N PRO A 138 -5.58 -10.22 14.37
CA PRO A 138 -4.22 -10.78 14.28
C PRO A 138 -3.86 -11.34 12.90
N ASN A 139 -4.85 -11.74 12.11
CA ASN A 139 -4.67 -12.29 10.76
C ASN A 139 -4.80 -11.24 9.65
N VAL A 140 -5.17 -10.01 9.97
CA VAL A 140 -5.26 -8.92 8.99
C VAL A 140 -3.98 -8.10 8.98
N LEU A 141 -3.43 -7.87 7.80
CA LEU A 141 -2.28 -7.01 7.55
C LEU A 141 -2.80 -5.68 7.00
N PRO A 142 -3.09 -4.67 7.85
CA PRO A 142 -3.76 -3.46 7.42
C PRO A 142 -2.77 -2.45 6.82
N SER A 143 -3.20 -1.78 5.76
CA SER A 143 -2.50 -0.63 5.20
C SER A 143 -3.40 0.60 5.10
N SER A 144 -2.80 1.77 5.28
CA SER A 144 -3.40 3.06 4.95
C SER A 144 -3.03 3.50 3.56
N THR A 145 -3.82 4.41 3.01
CA THR A 145 -3.46 5.18 1.81
C THR A 145 -3.07 6.60 2.18
N ASN A 146 -2.39 7.29 1.28
CA ASN A 146 -1.83 8.60 1.60
C ASN A 146 -2.82 9.78 1.66
N PRO A 147 -3.99 9.79 1.01
CA PRO A 147 -4.87 10.95 1.05
C PRO A 147 -5.48 11.26 2.41
N THR A 148 -5.71 10.25 3.26
CA THR A 148 -6.26 10.42 4.61
C THR A 148 -5.23 10.91 5.63
N LEU A 149 -3.96 10.93 5.27
CA LEU A 149 -2.83 11.13 6.18
C LEU A 149 -1.88 12.26 5.75
N PRO A 150 -1.39 13.06 6.73
CA PRO A 150 -1.95 13.24 8.06
C PRO A 150 -3.30 13.98 8.01
N TYR A 151 -4.18 13.73 8.99
CA TYR A 151 -5.49 14.37 9.06
C TYR A 151 -5.38 15.89 9.18
N GLY A 152 -5.88 16.61 8.20
CA GLY A 152 -5.88 18.07 8.12
C GLY A 152 -7.30 18.65 7.95
N ILE A 153 -7.41 19.96 8.13
CA ILE A 153 -8.70 20.68 8.01
C ILE A 153 -9.39 20.51 6.66
N ASN A 154 -8.62 20.21 5.59
CA ASN A 154 -9.15 20.01 4.24
C ASN A 154 -9.36 18.54 3.88
N SER A 155 -8.93 17.59 4.74
CA SER A 155 -8.90 16.17 4.35
C SER A 155 -10.26 15.62 3.93
N GLN A 156 -11.35 15.98 4.65
CA GLN A 156 -12.70 15.54 4.29
C GLN A 156 -13.14 16.09 2.95
N ALA A 157 -12.95 17.37 2.70
CA ALA A 157 -13.35 18.01 1.44
C ALA A 157 -12.56 17.45 0.27
N GLU A 158 -11.25 17.28 0.41
CA GLU A 158 -10.40 16.67 -0.63
C GLU A 158 -10.82 15.22 -0.94
N LEU A 159 -11.11 14.43 0.09
CA LEU A 159 -11.56 13.04 -0.09
C LEU A 159 -12.95 12.96 -0.72
N TYR A 160 -13.84 13.87 -0.34
CA TYR A 160 -15.17 13.99 -0.94
C TYR A 160 -15.06 14.24 -2.44
N ASP A 161 -14.29 15.24 -2.85
CA ASP A 161 -14.04 15.54 -4.27
C ASP A 161 -13.39 14.38 -5.00
N MET A 162 -12.45 13.67 -4.36
CA MET A 162 -11.79 12.52 -4.95
C MET A 162 -12.78 11.38 -5.22
N ILE A 163 -13.67 11.06 -4.27
CA ILE A 163 -14.70 10.02 -4.48
C ILE A 163 -15.65 10.41 -5.60
N MET A 164 -16.13 11.66 -5.61
CA MET A 164 -17.02 12.15 -6.66
C MET A 164 -16.40 11.96 -8.05
N VAL A 165 -15.13 12.32 -8.20
CA VAL A 165 -14.41 12.15 -9.47
C VAL A 165 -14.13 10.68 -9.79
N CYS A 166 -13.64 9.90 -8.85
CA CYS A 166 -13.22 8.51 -9.08
C CYS A 166 -14.40 7.60 -9.44
N HIS A 167 -15.57 7.84 -8.87
CA HIS A 167 -16.77 7.04 -9.13
C HIS A 167 -17.71 7.67 -10.16
N HIS A 168 -17.30 8.74 -10.85
CA HIS A 168 -18.13 9.46 -11.84
C HIS A 168 -19.47 9.93 -11.29
N LEU A 169 -19.48 10.37 -10.03
CA LEU A 169 -20.65 10.86 -9.34
C LEU A 169 -20.91 12.34 -9.66
N SER A 170 -22.15 12.77 -9.42
CA SER A 170 -22.56 14.16 -9.62
C SER A 170 -23.02 14.79 -8.29
N PRO A 171 -22.52 15.99 -7.93
CA PRO A 171 -22.99 16.71 -6.77
C PRO A 171 -24.45 17.17 -6.88
N ASP A 172 -25.01 17.15 -8.08
CA ASP A 172 -26.41 17.51 -8.34
C ASP A 172 -27.38 16.33 -8.13
N ILE A 173 -26.87 15.13 -7.89
CA ILE A 173 -27.66 13.92 -7.66
C ILE A 173 -27.62 13.53 -6.18
N PRO A 174 -28.75 13.61 -5.45
CA PRO A 174 -28.77 13.35 -4.00
C PRO A 174 -28.26 11.94 -3.60
N SER A 175 -28.51 10.92 -4.41
CA SER A 175 -28.02 9.56 -4.15
C SER A 175 -26.48 9.47 -4.26
N ASP A 176 -25.87 10.21 -5.17
CA ASP A 176 -24.42 10.25 -5.34
C ASP A 176 -23.75 10.97 -4.18
N VAL A 177 -24.38 12.06 -3.72
CA VAL A 177 -23.95 12.79 -2.52
C VAL A 177 -24.02 11.86 -1.30
N ALA A 178 -25.13 11.18 -1.09
CA ALA A 178 -25.31 10.24 0.03
C ALA A 178 -24.30 9.08 -0.02
N PHE A 179 -23.99 8.57 -1.20
CA PHE A 179 -22.94 7.56 -1.41
C PHE A 179 -21.59 8.07 -0.88
N THR A 180 -21.20 9.27 -1.28
CA THR A 180 -19.92 9.85 -0.87
C THR A 180 -19.88 10.12 0.64
N GLU A 181 -20.94 10.71 1.20
CA GLU A 181 -21.04 11.00 2.63
C GLU A 181 -21.01 9.74 3.49
N SER A 182 -21.48 8.61 2.99
CA SER A 182 -21.43 7.34 3.72
C SER A 182 -20.01 6.80 3.93
N ARG A 183 -19.03 7.26 3.13
CA ARG A 183 -17.65 6.79 3.16
C ARG A 183 -16.68 7.71 3.86
N ILE A 184 -16.90 9.02 3.82
CA ILE A 184 -15.96 10.02 4.34
C ILE A 184 -16.38 10.48 5.73
N ARG A 185 -15.63 10.06 6.75
CA ARG A 185 -15.93 10.35 8.17
C ARG A 185 -14.70 10.89 8.87
N ALA A 186 -14.83 12.06 9.48
CA ALA A 186 -13.75 12.71 10.24
C ALA A 186 -13.24 11.81 11.38
N GLU A 187 -14.14 11.07 12.00
CA GLU A 187 -13.87 10.22 13.16
C GLU A 187 -12.93 9.08 12.80
N THR A 188 -13.17 8.37 11.70
CA THR A 188 -12.31 7.26 11.27
C THR A 188 -10.98 7.77 10.71
N ILE A 189 -10.96 8.91 9.99
CA ILE A 189 -9.74 9.56 9.52
C ILE A 189 -8.87 10.00 10.71
N ALA A 190 -9.46 10.63 11.73
CA ALA A 190 -8.72 11.02 12.93
C ALA A 190 -8.18 9.80 13.70
N ALA A 191 -8.99 8.75 13.82
CA ALA A 191 -8.60 7.51 14.47
C ALA A 191 -7.45 6.80 13.72
N GLU A 192 -7.45 6.82 12.41
CA GLU A 192 -6.38 6.24 11.57
C GLU A 192 -5.00 6.78 11.97
N ASN A 193 -4.88 8.09 12.17
CA ASN A 193 -3.62 8.71 12.61
C ASN A 193 -3.16 8.14 13.96
N VAL A 194 -4.09 7.96 14.89
CA VAL A 194 -3.80 7.33 16.20
C VAL A 194 -3.37 5.88 16.04
N LEU A 195 -4.07 5.10 15.23
CA LEU A 195 -3.76 3.69 14.97
C LEU A 195 -2.41 3.51 14.25
N GLN A 196 -2.03 4.46 13.39
CA GLN A 196 -0.69 4.51 12.81
C GLN A 196 0.38 4.64 13.89
N ASP A 197 0.20 5.56 14.82
CA ASP A 197 1.16 5.86 15.86
C ASP A 197 1.25 4.74 16.93
N LEU A 198 0.15 4.07 17.20
CA LEU A 198 0.09 2.90 18.08
C LEU A 198 0.70 1.62 17.45
N GLY A 199 1.03 1.63 16.16
CA GLY A 199 1.53 0.46 15.46
C GLY A 199 0.46 -0.61 15.22
N VAL A 200 -0.79 -0.19 15.11
CA VAL A 200 -1.94 -1.05 14.78
C VAL A 200 -2.08 -1.19 13.28
N ILE A 201 -2.04 -0.10 12.52
CA ILE A 201 -1.96 -0.15 11.07
C ILE A 201 -0.50 -0.36 10.68
N SER A 202 -0.24 -1.48 9.99
CA SER A 202 1.12 -2.01 9.84
C SER A 202 1.87 -1.51 8.63
N MET A 203 1.16 -0.99 7.64
CA MET A 203 1.73 -0.58 6.36
C MET A 203 1.16 0.74 5.87
N PHE A 204 1.87 1.33 4.90
CA PHE A 204 1.47 2.54 4.21
C PHE A 204 1.53 2.28 2.70
N SER A 205 0.44 2.48 1.99
CA SER A 205 0.31 2.23 0.55
C SER A 205 -0.11 3.48 -0.21
N SER A 206 -0.16 3.41 -1.51
CA SER A 206 -0.45 4.57 -2.35
C SER A 206 -1.89 4.70 -2.76
N ASP A 207 -2.56 3.59 -3.02
CA ASP A 207 -3.83 3.58 -3.74
C ASP A 207 -3.78 4.42 -5.03
N SER A 208 -2.69 4.23 -5.78
CA SER A 208 -2.36 5.08 -6.93
C SER A 208 -3.45 5.00 -8.00
N GLN A 209 -3.83 6.16 -8.52
CA GLN A 209 -4.88 6.46 -9.48
C GLN A 209 -6.31 6.52 -8.92
N ALA A 210 -6.59 5.94 -7.75
CA ALA A 210 -7.83 6.17 -7.03
C ALA A 210 -7.92 5.33 -5.75
N MET A 211 -7.84 5.95 -4.60
CA MET A 211 -7.67 7.41 -4.34
C MET A 211 -6.32 7.65 -3.69
N GLY A 212 -5.27 7.96 -4.45
CA GLY A 212 -3.97 8.24 -3.86
C GLY A 212 -2.85 8.48 -4.88
N ARG A 213 -1.66 8.80 -4.35
CA ARG A 213 -0.51 9.22 -5.14
C ARG A 213 0.74 8.48 -4.69
N ILE A 214 1.33 7.67 -5.57
CA ILE A 214 2.51 6.87 -5.24
C ILE A 214 3.71 7.71 -4.82
N GLY A 215 3.93 8.86 -5.46
CA GLY A 215 5.05 9.76 -5.16
C GLY A 215 5.01 10.39 -3.77
N GLU A 216 3.85 10.39 -3.10
CA GLU A 216 3.67 11.02 -1.79
C GLU A 216 3.77 10.04 -0.61
N CYS A 217 3.90 8.73 -0.84
CA CYS A 217 3.86 7.75 0.24
C CYS A 217 4.90 8.00 1.33
N TRP A 218 6.17 8.23 0.95
CA TRP A 218 7.22 8.51 1.91
C TRP A 218 6.96 9.80 2.69
N LEU A 219 6.67 10.87 1.97
CA LEU A 219 6.43 12.18 2.56
C LEU A 219 5.27 12.13 3.54
N ARG A 220 4.10 11.62 3.12
CA ARG A 220 2.89 11.55 3.96
C ARG A 220 3.11 10.64 5.19
N CYS A 221 3.82 9.54 5.04
CA CYS A 221 4.15 8.66 6.15
C CYS A 221 4.98 9.39 7.22
N ILE A 222 6.02 10.11 6.83
CA ILE A 222 6.87 10.86 7.76
C ILE A 222 6.16 12.10 8.32
N GLN A 223 5.35 12.78 7.53
CA GLN A 223 4.48 13.86 8.00
C GLN A 223 3.50 13.38 9.06
N THR A 224 2.95 12.17 8.91
CA THR A 224 2.08 11.57 9.92
C THR A 224 2.84 11.29 11.22
N ALA A 225 4.09 10.81 11.12
CA ALA A 225 4.94 10.63 12.31
C ALA A 225 5.20 11.94 13.06
N ASP A 226 5.50 13.01 12.33
CA ASP A 226 5.70 14.36 12.88
C ASP A 226 4.43 14.91 13.53
N ALA A 227 3.30 14.78 12.84
CA ALA A 227 2.00 15.17 13.35
C ALA A 227 1.64 14.45 14.66
N MET A 228 1.89 13.14 14.72
CA MET A 228 1.62 12.34 15.92
C MET A 228 2.58 12.69 17.06
N LYS A 229 3.84 12.98 16.78
CA LYS A 229 4.78 13.47 17.80
C LYS A 229 4.31 14.79 18.38
N THR A 230 3.90 15.72 17.54
CA THR A 230 3.43 17.05 17.96
C THR A 230 2.12 16.97 18.73
N GLY A 231 1.13 16.22 18.25
CA GLY A 231 -0.21 16.14 18.84
C GLY A 231 -0.33 15.19 20.02
N ARG A 232 0.47 14.14 20.10
CA ARG A 232 0.38 13.08 21.12
C ARG A 232 1.59 12.98 22.04
N GLY A 233 2.66 13.71 21.73
CA GLY A 233 3.88 13.69 22.52
C GLY A 233 4.74 12.46 22.25
N LYS A 234 5.59 12.11 23.20
CA LYS A 234 6.58 11.04 23.13
C LYS A 234 5.92 9.67 23.25
N LEU A 235 6.43 8.69 22.51
CA LEU A 235 6.03 7.29 22.69
C LEU A 235 6.70 6.72 23.95
N PRO A 236 6.04 5.78 24.66
CA PRO A 236 6.65 5.08 25.81
C PRO A 236 7.94 4.35 25.43
N GLU A 237 8.05 3.88 24.21
CA GLU A 237 9.20 3.14 23.68
C GLU A 237 10.37 4.02 23.23
N ASP A 238 10.16 5.33 23.09
CA ASP A 238 11.23 6.26 22.71
C ASP A 238 12.23 6.46 23.86
N ALA A 239 13.52 6.37 23.56
CA ALA A 239 14.57 6.61 24.52
C ALA A 239 14.65 8.10 24.94
N PRO A 240 15.27 8.44 26.11
CA PRO A 240 15.48 9.82 26.49
C PRO A 240 16.25 10.60 25.40
N GLY A 241 15.69 11.75 25.01
CA GLY A 241 16.36 12.67 24.07
C GLY A 241 16.22 12.35 22.58
N ASN A 242 15.51 11.28 22.22
CA ASN A 242 15.23 10.98 20.81
C ASN A 242 13.85 10.34 20.61
N ASP A 243 13.43 10.22 19.35
CA ASP A 243 12.19 9.61 18.87
C ASP A 243 12.47 8.49 17.84
N ASN A 244 13.63 7.87 17.95
CA ASN A 244 14.08 6.85 17.00
C ASN A 244 13.12 5.65 16.90
N PHE A 245 12.44 5.29 17.99
CA PHE A 245 11.48 4.20 17.93
C PHE A 245 10.30 4.54 17.01
N ARG A 246 9.74 5.77 17.16
CA ARG A 246 8.66 6.25 16.25
C ARG A 246 9.14 6.30 14.82
N VAL A 247 10.30 6.88 14.55
CA VAL A 247 10.86 6.94 13.18
C VAL A 247 10.97 5.54 12.58
N LEU A 248 11.54 4.58 13.30
CA LEU A 248 11.68 3.20 12.84
C LEU A 248 10.33 2.49 12.66
N ARG A 249 9.33 2.79 13.51
CA ARG A 249 7.95 2.30 13.33
C ARG A 249 7.37 2.72 11.99
N TYR A 250 7.50 4.01 11.65
CA TYR A 250 6.95 4.54 10.40
C TYR A 250 7.77 4.11 9.18
N VAL A 251 9.09 4.07 9.26
CA VAL A 251 9.94 3.54 8.18
C VAL A 251 9.60 2.08 7.87
N ALA A 252 9.34 1.26 8.90
CA ALA A 252 8.97 -0.14 8.70
C ALA A 252 7.68 -0.31 7.89
N LYS A 253 6.73 0.65 7.97
CA LYS A 253 5.45 0.60 7.24
C LYS A 253 5.59 0.71 5.72
N ILE A 254 6.67 1.29 5.23
CA ILE A 254 6.92 1.50 3.80
C ILE A 254 8.14 0.75 3.29
N THR A 255 8.77 -0.07 4.13
CA THR A 255 9.94 -0.88 3.79
C THR A 255 9.70 -2.36 4.10
N ILE A 256 10.06 -2.80 5.31
CA ILE A 256 10.06 -4.21 5.67
C ILE A 256 8.67 -4.82 5.81
N ASN A 257 7.68 -4.09 6.32
CA ASN A 257 6.34 -4.65 6.53
C ASN A 257 5.61 -5.01 5.22
N PRO A 258 5.58 -4.14 4.17
CA PRO A 258 5.07 -4.57 2.87
C PRO A 258 5.88 -5.71 2.27
N ALA A 259 7.20 -5.77 2.51
CA ALA A 259 8.01 -6.88 2.02
C ALA A 259 7.64 -8.21 2.70
N ILE A 260 7.36 -8.21 4.00
CA ILE A 260 6.84 -9.37 4.74
C ILE A 260 5.46 -9.76 4.21
N ALA A 261 4.55 -8.78 4.09
CA ALA A 261 3.17 -9.02 3.65
C ALA A 261 3.09 -9.67 2.26
N HIS A 262 4.06 -9.41 1.40
CA HIS A 262 4.11 -9.91 0.03
C HIS A 262 5.18 -10.98 -0.23
N GLY A 263 5.82 -11.52 0.83
CA GLY A 263 6.72 -12.66 0.74
C GLY A 263 8.03 -12.39 -0.01
N ILE A 264 8.59 -11.20 0.16
CA ILE A 264 9.84 -10.76 -0.47
C ILE A 264 10.86 -10.23 0.55
N ALA A 265 10.58 -10.40 1.84
CA ALA A 265 11.39 -9.84 2.92
C ALA A 265 12.76 -10.49 3.10
N ASP A 266 12.94 -11.68 2.59
CA ASP A 266 14.25 -12.38 2.54
C ASP A 266 15.20 -11.78 1.50
N VAL A 267 14.66 -11.04 0.54
CA VAL A 267 15.41 -10.43 -0.57
C VAL A 267 15.64 -8.94 -0.36
N LEU A 268 14.64 -8.21 0.16
CA LEU A 268 14.68 -6.75 0.30
C LEU A 268 13.81 -6.26 1.46
N GLY A 269 13.74 -4.94 1.68
CA GLY A 269 12.89 -4.31 2.70
C GLY A 269 13.63 -3.88 3.96
N SER A 270 14.87 -4.32 4.16
CA SER A 270 15.73 -3.90 5.27
C SER A 270 17.20 -3.83 4.85
N VAL A 271 18.00 -3.08 5.60
CA VAL A 271 19.44 -2.96 5.38
C VAL A 271 20.14 -4.08 6.17
N GLU A 272 20.32 -5.21 5.53
CA GLU A 272 20.93 -6.41 6.10
C GLU A 272 21.89 -7.07 5.10
N VAL A 273 22.95 -7.69 5.61
CA VAL A 273 23.91 -8.43 4.78
C VAL A 273 23.19 -9.61 4.08
N GLY A 274 23.37 -9.72 2.77
CA GLY A 274 22.74 -10.75 1.94
C GLY A 274 21.46 -10.29 1.24
N LYS A 275 20.89 -9.14 1.61
CA LYS A 275 19.77 -8.55 0.88
C LYS A 275 20.24 -7.62 -0.24
N ILE A 276 19.35 -7.36 -1.17
CA ILE A 276 19.61 -6.46 -2.29
C ILE A 276 19.83 -5.04 -1.80
N ALA A 277 20.89 -4.42 -2.28
CA ALA A 277 21.26 -3.05 -1.92
C ALA A 277 20.39 -2.01 -2.65
N ASP A 278 19.09 -2.02 -2.35
CA ASP A 278 18.14 -0.97 -2.70
C ASP A 278 18.11 0.05 -1.58
N LEU A 279 18.81 1.16 -1.77
CA LEU A 279 19.06 2.12 -0.71
C LEU A 279 18.66 3.53 -1.15
N VAL A 280 18.26 4.34 -0.19
CA VAL A 280 17.96 5.76 -0.41
C VAL A 280 18.76 6.60 0.58
N LEU A 281 19.51 7.56 0.06
CA LEU A 281 20.26 8.53 0.86
C LEU A 281 19.47 9.83 0.97
N TRP A 282 19.35 10.32 2.19
CA TRP A 282 18.62 11.53 2.52
C TRP A 282 19.50 12.58 3.18
N GLU A 283 19.23 13.85 2.90
CA GLU A 283 19.62 14.90 3.82
C GLU A 283 18.72 14.83 5.06
N PRO A 284 19.27 14.81 6.29
CA PRO A 284 18.45 14.63 7.50
C PRO A 284 17.29 15.62 7.62
N ALA A 285 17.49 16.88 7.27
CA ALA A 285 16.47 17.93 7.31
C ALA A 285 15.31 17.71 6.31
N PHE A 286 15.50 16.82 5.33
CA PHE A 286 14.54 16.53 4.26
C PHE A 286 14.18 15.04 4.22
N PHE A 287 14.40 14.33 5.33
CA PHE A 287 14.10 12.92 5.43
C PHE A 287 12.62 12.62 5.10
N GLY A 288 12.42 11.68 4.17
CA GLY A 288 11.10 11.31 3.68
C GLY A 288 10.55 12.21 2.57
N ALA A 289 11.13 13.39 2.35
CA ALA A 289 10.65 14.34 1.35
C ALA A 289 11.40 14.23 0.02
N LYS A 290 12.68 14.58 0.00
CA LYS A 290 13.48 14.65 -1.22
C LYS A 290 14.75 13.81 -1.09
N PRO A 291 14.81 12.59 -1.65
CA PRO A 291 16.02 11.78 -1.57
C PRO A 291 17.17 12.45 -2.34
N LYS A 292 18.39 12.29 -1.87
CA LYS A 292 19.59 12.79 -2.54
C LYS A 292 20.06 11.83 -3.62
N ILE A 293 20.08 10.55 -3.29
CA ILE A 293 20.51 9.46 -4.19
C ILE A 293 19.60 8.25 -3.97
N VAL A 294 19.16 7.64 -5.06
CA VAL A 294 18.47 6.36 -5.07
C VAL A 294 19.37 5.32 -5.72
N ILE A 295 19.65 4.27 -4.98
CA ILE A 295 20.50 3.16 -5.37
C ILE A 295 19.63 1.93 -5.59
N LYS A 296 19.83 1.24 -6.70
CA LYS A 296 19.18 -0.02 -7.06
C LYS A 296 20.25 -1.11 -7.22
N ASN A 297 20.15 -2.14 -6.39
CA ASN A 297 21.11 -3.25 -6.38
C ASN A 297 22.59 -2.78 -6.38
N GLY A 298 22.89 -1.74 -5.59
CA GLY A 298 24.23 -1.17 -5.48
C GLY A 298 24.61 -0.13 -6.55
N PHE A 299 23.77 0.13 -7.54
CA PHE A 299 24.04 1.09 -8.62
C PHE A 299 23.17 2.35 -8.49
N ILE A 300 23.75 3.52 -8.78
CA ILE A 300 23.01 4.78 -8.73
C ILE A 300 21.97 4.81 -9.85
N SER A 301 20.72 4.85 -9.47
CA SER A 301 19.57 4.87 -10.38
C SER A 301 19.05 6.31 -10.59
N TRP A 302 18.99 7.10 -9.52
CA TRP A 302 18.57 8.49 -9.55
C TRP A 302 19.41 9.32 -8.59
N ALA A 303 19.75 10.55 -8.97
CA ALA A 303 20.45 11.49 -8.10
C ALA A 303 20.10 12.94 -8.43
N VAL A 304 20.33 13.84 -7.46
CA VAL A 304 20.25 15.28 -7.68
C VAL A 304 21.52 15.71 -8.42
N MET A 305 21.33 16.43 -9.51
CA MET A 305 22.41 16.92 -10.35
C MET A 305 22.10 18.33 -10.88
N GLY A 306 23.11 19.17 -11.06
CA GLY A 306 22.98 20.44 -11.74
C GLY A 306 22.82 20.30 -13.26
N ASP A 307 22.91 21.39 -13.97
CA ASP A 307 22.84 21.43 -15.45
C ASP A 307 23.92 20.50 -16.03
N PRO A 308 23.59 19.50 -16.85
CA PRO A 308 24.58 18.63 -17.45
C PRO A 308 25.52 19.28 -18.43
N ASN A 309 25.18 20.49 -18.92
CA ASN A 309 26.04 21.30 -19.78
C ASN A 309 26.95 22.26 -19.00
N ALA A 310 26.91 22.25 -17.67
CA ALA A 310 27.77 23.10 -16.87
C ALA A 310 29.15 22.49 -16.65
N SER A 311 30.17 23.31 -16.50
CA SER A 311 31.53 22.87 -16.21
C SER A 311 31.78 22.56 -14.74
N LEU A 312 30.79 22.79 -13.86
CA LEU A 312 30.81 22.46 -12.44
C LEU A 312 29.72 21.44 -12.12
N PRO A 313 29.93 20.51 -11.15
CA PRO A 313 28.97 19.42 -10.91
C PRO A 313 27.66 19.85 -10.24
N THR A 314 27.60 21.02 -9.61
CA THR A 314 26.48 21.46 -8.79
C THR A 314 25.97 22.88 -9.06
N PRO A 315 25.89 23.39 -10.32
CA PRO A 315 25.24 24.67 -10.56
C PRO A 315 23.75 24.61 -10.30
N GLN A 316 23.18 25.69 -9.81
CA GLN A 316 21.73 25.81 -9.61
C GLN A 316 21.03 26.22 -10.92
N PRO A 317 19.77 25.74 -11.13
CA PRO A 317 19.02 24.84 -10.29
C PRO A 317 19.48 23.38 -10.43
N THR A 318 19.29 22.60 -9.37
CA THR A 318 19.54 21.15 -9.39
C THR A 318 18.24 20.38 -9.61
N TYR A 319 18.32 19.30 -10.36
CA TYR A 319 17.18 18.47 -10.71
C TYR A 319 17.44 17.00 -10.40
N TYR A 320 16.36 16.24 -10.14
CA TYR A 320 16.42 14.79 -10.15
C TYR A 320 16.64 14.30 -11.57
N ARG A 321 17.65 13.47 -11.72
CA ARG A 321 17.99 12.88 -13.02
C ARG A 321 18.18 11.37 -12.88
N PRO A 322 17.68 10.60 -13.87
CA PRO A 322 18.06 9.21 -13.97
C PRO A 322 19.56 9.11 -14.25
N MET A 323 20.21 8.15 -13.59
CA MET A 323 21.63 7.87 -13.71
C MET A 323 21.85 6.51 -14.43
N PHE A 324 23.09 6.09 -14.59
CA PHE A 324 23.44 4.90 -15.38
C PHE A 324 22.70 3.62 -14.93
N GLY A 325 22.37 3.46 -13.66
CA GLY A 325 21.59 2.35 -13.15
C GLY A 325 20.11 2.32 -13.57
N ALA A 326 19.60 3.40 -14.21
CA ALA A 326 18.21 3.49 -14.67
C ALA A 326 18.07 3.31 -16.19
N TYR A 327 19.11 2.95 -16.91
CA TYR A 327 19.07 2.88 -18.38
C TYR A 327 19.46 1.51 -18.93
N GLY A 328 18.87 1.20 -20.08
CA GLY A 328 19.26 0.07 -20.93
C GLY A 328 19.28 -1.25 -20.19
N ASP A 329 20.31 -2.04 -20.46
CA ASP A 329 20.49 -3.38 -19.87
C ASP A 329 20.88 -3.37 -18.39
N ALA A 330 21.22 -2.19 -17.82
CA ALA A 330 21.40 -2.07 -16.37
C ALA A 330 20.10 -2.44 -15.60
N LEU A 331 18.94 -2.19 -16.17
CA LEU A 331 17.67 -2.57 -15.57
C LEU A 331 17.51 -4.07 -15.40
N ALA A 332 18.01 -4.86 -16.35
CA ALA A 332 17.99 -6.32 -16.27
C ALA A 332 18.83 -6.85 -15.10
N ALA A 333 19.94 -6.17 -14.79
CA ALA A 333 20.82 -6.53 -13.68
C ALA A 333 20.33 -6.00 -12.32
N ASN A 334 19.70 -4.83 -12.32
CA ASN A 334 19.41 -4.08 -11.08
C ASN A 334 17.99 -4.32 -10.52
N CYS A 335 17.06 -4.83 -11.33
CA CYS A 335 15.66 -4.92 -10.97
C CYS A 335 15.16 -6.35 -10.99
N ILE A 336 14.18 -6.62 -10.13
CA ILE A 336 13.55 -7.92 -9.97
C ILE A 336 12.11 -7.86 -10.43
N THR A 337 11.67 -8.91 -11.11
CA THR A 337 10.26 -9.23 -11.32
C THR A 337 9.89 -10.36 -10.36
N PHE A 338 9.02 -10.06 -9.40
CA PHE A 338 8.48 -11.08 -8.50
C PHE A 338 7.29 -11.77 -9.15
N VAL A 339 7.23 -13.08 -8.96
CA VAL A 339 6.17 -13.94 -9.48
C VAL A 339 5.76 -14.96 -8.42
N SER A 340 4.66 -15.68 -8.64
CA SER A 340 4.30 -16.81 -7.80
C SER A 340 5.34 -17.94 -7.83
N GLY A 341 5.38 -18.75 -6.78
CA GLY A 341 6.22 -19.96 -6.76
C GLY A 341 5.91 -20.92 -7.90
N ALA A 342 4.63 -21.08 -8.25
CA ALA A 342 4.17 -21.93 -9.36
C ALA A 342 4.69 -21.45 -10.71
N ALA A 343 4.54 -20.15 -11.01
CA ALA A 343 5.06 -19.58 -12.27
C ALA A 343 6.58 -19.65 -12.37
N HIS A 344 7.28 -19.41 -11.26
CA HIS A 344 8.73 -19.53 -11.20
C HIS A 344 9.20 -20.97 -11.51
N ALA A 345 8.57 -21.96 -10.86
CA ALA A 345 8.87 -23.37 -11.09
C ALA A 345 8.55 -23.82 -12.54
N ALA A 346 7.54 -23.21 -13.18
CA ALA A 346 7.18 -23.45 -14.57
C ALA A 346 8.04 -22.68 -15.58
N GLY A 347 9.14 -22.05 -15.18
CA GLY A 347 10.06 -21.36 -16.07
C GLY A 347 9.47 -20.13 -16.75
N VAL A 348 8.70 -19.31 -16.02
CA VAL A 348 8.05 -18.11 -16.58
C VAL A 348 9.04 -17.12 -17.20
N LYS A 349 10.26 -17.05 -16.66
CA LYS A 349 11.32 -16.18 -17.20
C LYS A 349 11.65 -16.53 -18.64
N GLU A 350 11.96 -17.79 -18.90
CA GLU A 350 12.33 -18.31 -20.21
C GLU A 350 11.15 -18.28 -21.17
N ARG A 351 9.97 -18.68 -20.69
CA ARG A 351 8.73 -18.70 -21.47
C ARG A 351 8.35 -17.30 -21.98
N LEU A 352 8.55 -16.25 -21.18
CA LEU A 352 8.23 -14.87 -21.54
C LEU A 352 9.42 -14.10 -22.13
N GLY A 353 10.64 -14.66 -22.12
CA GLY A 353 11.85 -13.98 -22.56
C GLY A 353 12.23 -12.79 -21.68
N LEU A 354 11.99 -12.88 -20.36
CA LEU A 354 12.31 -11.79 -19.44
C LEU A 354 13.82 -11.72 -19.21
N ARG A 355 14.40 -10.52 -19.33
CA ARG A 355 15.83 -10.27 -19.11
C ARG A 355 16.15 -10.04 -17.64
N ARG A 356 15.21 -9.45 -16.89
CA ARG A 356 15.35 -9.13 -15.48
C ARG A 356 15.50 -10.40 -14.63
N GLN A 357 16.00 -10.24 -13.42
CA GLN A 357 15.92 -11.30 -12.43
C GLN A 357 14.46 -11.61 -12.13
N VAL A 358 14.11 -12.89 -12.07
CA VAL A 358 12.76 -13.34 -11.69
C VAL A 358 12.89 -14.14 -10.41
N MET A 359 12.13 -13.76 -9.38
CA MET A 359 12.17 -14.39 -8.06
C MET A 359 10.77 -14.74 -7.57
N PRO A 360 10.58 -15.88 -6.89
CA PRO A 360 9.29 -16.24 -6.35
C PRO A 360 9.00 -15.51 -5.05
N VAL A 361 7.71 -15.16 -4.84
CA VAL A 361 7.20 -14.81 -3.50
C VAL A 361 7.03 -16.07 -2.64
N ARG A 362 7.13 -15.96 -1.32
CA ARG A 362 7.02 -17.10 -0.38
C ARG A 362 6.65 -16.67 1.02
N ASN A 363 6.12 -17.63 1.78
CA ASN A 363 5.83 -17.51 3.22
C ASN A 363 4.79 -16.41 3.54
N VAL A 364 3.77 -16.23 2.68
CA VAL A 364 2.74 -15.21 2.87
C VAL A 364 1.48 -15.72 3.58
N ARG A 365 1.29 -17.04 3.68
CA ARG A 365 0.04 -17.59 4.25
C ARG A 365 0.11 -17.89 5.76
N LYS A 366 1.32 -17.97 6.32
CA LYS A 366 1.53 -18.28 7.75
C LYS A 366 1.95 -17.05 8.57
N ILE A 367 1.74 -15.87 8.02
CA ILE A 367 2.07 -14.61 8.69
C ILE A 367 0.80 -13.94 9.24
N GLY A 368 1.01 -13.04 10.19
CA GLY A 368 -0.02 -12.21 10.79
C GLY A 368 0.60 -10.94 11.37
N LYS A 369 -0.17 -10.24 12.16
CA LYS A 369 0.26 -8.99 12.81
C LYS A 369 1.54 -9.14 13.62
N GLN A 370 1.75 -10.29 14.25
CA GLN A 370 2.95 -10.59 15.05
C GLN A 370 4.25 -10.55 14.24
N ASN A 371 4.17 -10.67 12.91
CA ASN A 371 5.33 -10.60 12.03
C ASN A 371 5.67 -9.17 11.58
N MET A 372 4.79 -8.21 11.83
CA MET A 372 4.97 -6.82 11.40
C MET A 372 5.95 -6.08 12.30
N VAL A 373 7.10 -5.71 11.77
CA VAL A 373 8.18 -5.04 12.53
C VAL A 373 7.67 -3.73 13.16
N ARG A 374 7.72 -3.63 14.50
CA ARG A 374 7.26 -2.49 15.33
C ARG A 374 5.78 -2.09 15.14
N ASN A 375 4.99 -2.93 14.48
CA ASN A 375 3.60 -2.66 14.12
C ASN A 375 2.71 -3.89 14.36
N THR A 376 2.83 -4.47 15.55
CA THR A 376 2.16 -5.71 15.95
C THR A 376 0.86 -5.51 16.72
N GLY A 377 0.40 -4.27 16.90
CA GLY A 377 -0.73 -3.93 17.75
C GLY A 377 -2.05 -4.61 17.30
N THR A 378 -2.72 -5.28 18.23
CA THR A 378 -4.03 -5.94 18.02
C THR A 378 -5.02 -5.56 19.13
N PRO A 379 -5.27 -4.25 19.33
CA PRO A 379 -6.22 -3.81 20.34
C PRO A 379 -7.66 -4.13 19.93
N LYS A 380 -8.57 -4.09 20.89
CA LYS A 380 -10.00 -4.07 20.61
C LYS A 380 -10.38 -2.71 20.03
N ILE A 381 -10.85 -2.70 18.79
CA ILE A 381 -11.35 -1.48 18.13
C ILE A 381 -12.86 -1.57 18.05
N GLU A 382 -13.55 -0.52 18.49
CA GLU A 382 -15.00 -0.40 18.42
C GLU A 382 -15.37 0.91 17.75
N VAL A 383 -16.43 0.91 16.97
CA VAL A 383 -16.94 2.08 16.27
C VAL A 383 -18.40 2.25 16.63
N SER A 384 -18.78 3.45 17.07
CA SER A 384 -20.18 3.79 17.33
C SER A 384 -20.95 3.83 16.01
N PRO A 385 -22.01 3.06 15.83
CA PRO A 385 -22.83 3.11 14.61
C PRO A 385 -23.59 4.41 14.42
N GLU A 386 -23.77 5.19 15.50
CA GLU A 386 -24.53 6.44 15.49
C GLU A 386 -23.63 7.66 15.25
N THR A 387 -22.45 7.68 15.86
CA THR A 387 -21.54 8.85 15.85
C THR A 387 -20.24 8.60 15.10
N PHE A 388 -19.98 7.37 14.68
CA PHE A 388 -18.73 6.89 14.07
C PHE A 388 -17.48 7.07 14.96
N ALA A 389 -17.67 7.46 16.21
CA ALA A 389 -16.58 7.59 17.17
C ALA A 389 -15.85 6.24 17.34
N VAL A 390 -14.53 6.28 17.20
CA VAL A 390 -13.67 5.08 17.30
C VAL A 390 -13.05 5.01 18.68
N THR A 391 -13.13 3.85 19.32
CA THR A 391 -12.41 3.57 20.56
C THR A 391 -11.39 2.44 20.35
N VAL A 392 -10.28 2.55 21.06
CA VAL A 392 -9.18 1.59 21.06
C VAL A 392 -8.95 1.18 22.52
N ASP A 393 -9.23 -0.08 22.85
CA ASP A 393 -9.22 -0.58 24.24
C ASP A 393 -10.02 0.33 25.19
N GLY A 394 -11.22 0.75 24.74
CA GLY A 394 -12.13 1.60 25.49
C GLY A 394 -11.74 3.09 25.57
N LYS A 395 -10.65 3.51 24.93
CA LYS A 395 -10.23 4.91 24.89
C LYS A 395 -10.56 5.53 23.54
N HIS A 396 -11.12 6.73 23.53
CA HIS A 396 -11.43 7.46 22.30
C HIS A 396 -10.15 7.73 21.50
N ALA A 397 -10.12 7.24 20.26
CA ALA A 397 -9.00 7.41 19.33
C ALA A 397 -9.31 8.57 18.38
N THR A 398 -8.82 9.75 18.73
CA THR A 398 -9.03 10.96 17.93
C THR A 398 -7.87 11.92 18.05
N VAL A 399 -7.71 12.76 17.04
CA VAL A 399 -6.80 13.92 17.02
C VAL A 399 -7.50 15.09 16.32
N PRO A 400 -7.20 16.34 16.70
CA PRO A 400 -7.72 17.48 15.96
C PRO A 400 -7.11 17.54 14.56
N PRO A 401 -7.82 18.07 13.56
CA PRO A 401 -7.29 18.26 12.23
C PRO A 401 -6.17 19.31 12.25
N LEU A 402 -5.11 19.04 11.50
CA LEU A 402 -3.96 19.94 11.37
C LEU A 402 -4.28 21.14 10.50
N THR A 403 -3.83 22.31 10.91
CA THR A 403 -3.85 23.53 10.10
C THR A 403 -2.57 23.73 9.30
N THR A 404 -1.50 23.07 9.69
CA THR A 404 -0.19 23.13 9.03
C THR A 404 0.45 21.76 9.03
N VAL A 405 0.99 21.36 7.90
CA VAL A 405 1.73 20.11 7.72
C VAL A 405 3.18 20.44 7.34
N SER A 406 4.12 19.87 8.07
CA SER A 406 5.55 20.08 7.82
C SER A 406 5.94 19.64 6.42
N LEU A 407 6.81 20.40 5.75
CA LEU A 407 7.31 20.12 4.39
C LEU A 407 6.22 20.03 3.31
N ASN A 408 5.00 20.49 3.59
CA ASN A 408 3.93 20.47 2.59
C ASN A 408 4.25 21.43 1.43
N GLN A 409 3.89 21.02 0.21
CA GLN A 409 4.09 21.76 -1.06
C GLN A 409 5.54 22.03 -1.49
N LYS A 410 6.56 21.72 -0.67
CA LYS A 410 7.96 21.95 -1.06
C LYS A 410 8.54 20.88 -1.99
N TYR A 411 7.81 19.82 -2.22
CA TYR A 411 8.29 18.59 -2.88
C TYR A 411 7.37 18.05 -3.93
N PHE A 412 6.38 18.81 -4.34
CA PHE A 412 5.73 18.52 -5.60
C PHE A 412 6.79 18.75 -6.68
N PHE A 413 7.10 17.69 -7.36
CA PHE A 413 8.10 17.63 -8.40
C PHE A 413 7.74 18.60 -9.52
N SER A 414 8.40 19.69 -9.57
CA SER A 414 8.47 20.54 -10.75
C SER A 414 9.86 20.44 -11.32
#